data_139da6b44880b5b4b79e794290488791
#
_entry.id   139da6b44880b5b4b79e794290488791
#
_cell.length_a   1.000
_cell.length_b   1.000
_cell.length_c   1.000
_cell.angle_alpha   90.00
_cell.angle_beta   90.00
_cell.angle_gamma   90.00
#
_symmetry.space_group_name_H-M   'P 1'
#
loop_
_entity.id
_entity.type
_entity.pdbx_description
1 polymer ?
#
loop_
_entity_poly.entity_id
_entity_poly.type
_entity_poly.pdbx_seq_one_letter_code
_entity_poly.pdbx_strand_id
1 'polypeptide(L)'
;MSIKFLKSGHIKIYKRENSKYWQMKVKLPKLKALRSSTGSKILKEAEKIALKYYSTLSKKSNFNIGRAKGIFRKIHLVETADLMKKEIEYILNESKKYISFNNKRIKKINILEGRTIFNLFFEDSTRTRTSFEVAAKRLGADLINVVVKDSSINKGETLLDTMTTINSMNPDVLIVRHPEEGISKRISESVDASVINAGDGSHEHPTQALLDALTIKNKFNNFSKLKIAICGDILHSRVARSNITILSKLGAKINVIGPKEWLPRNLNKLPVNVFTDMKKGLANCNIVMMLRIQKER
;
A
#
# COMPACT_ATOMS: atom_id res chain seq x y z
N MET A 1 3.33 -42.14 23.90
CA MET A 1 2.94 -40.80 23.35
C MET A 1 2.44 -40.96 21.93
N SER A 2 1.20 -40.61 21.66
CA SER A 2 0.66 -40.67 20.26
C SER A 2 1.05 -39.37 19.52
N ILE A 3 1.78 -39.50 18.43
CA ILE A 3 2.28 -38.38 17.62
C ILE A 3 1.86 -38.62 16.19
N LYS A 4 1.36 -37.57 15.50
CA LYS A 4 1.05 -37.59 14.08
C LYS A 4 1.67 -36.40 13.37
N PHE A 5 2.25 -36.63 12.19
CA PHE A 5 2.80 -35.59 11.34
C PHE A 5 1.95 -35.40 10.09
N LEU A 6 1.74 -34.13 9.68
CA LEU A 6 1.01 -33.75 8.49
C LEU A 6 1.81 -32.72 7.69
N LYS A 7 1.48 -32.56 6.39
CA LYS A 7 2.13 -31.58 5.49
C LYS A 7 3.66 -31.72 5.50
N SER A 8 4.16 -32.92 5.20
CA SER A 8 5.61 -33.23 5.14
C SER A 8 6.38 -32.79 6.39
N GLY A 9 5.79 -33.00 7.58
CA GLY A 9 6.42 -32.67 8.87
C GLY A 9 6.25 -31.24 9.36
N HIS A 10 5.61 -30.36 8.56
CA HIS A 10 5.34 -28.97 8.97
C HIS A 10 4.33 -28.85 10.13
N ILE A 11 3.48 -29.85 10.33
CA ILE A 11 2.53 -29.92 11.42
C ILE A 11 2.80 -31.17 12.23
N LYS A 12 3.02 -31.01 13.55
CA LYS A 12 3.11 -32.10 14.51
C LYS A 12 1.92 -32.00 15.45
N ILE A 13 1.10 -33.06 15.53
CA ILE A 13 0.00 -33.18 16.47
C ILE A 13 0.41 -34.24 17.51
N TYR A 14 0.25 -33.94 18.80
CA TYR A 14 0.68 -34.83 19.88
C TYR A 14 -0.18 -34.63 21.09
N LYS A 15 -0.26 -35.67 21.94
CA LYS A 15 -0.94 -35.61 23.24
C LYS A 15 0.09 -35.54 24.34
N ARG A 16 -0.10 -34.59 25.26
CA ARG A 16 0.69 -34.51 26.53
C ARG A 16 0.01 -35.36 27.61
N GLU A 17 0.77 -35.93 28.49
CA GLU A 17 0.25 -36.78 29.58
C GLU A 17 -0.78 -36.06 30.43
N ASN A 18 -0.56 -34.80 30.75
CA ASN A 18 -1.45 -33.97 31.58
C ASN A 18 -2.43 -33.10 30.80
N SER A 19 -2.73 -33.39 29.51
CA SER A 19 -3.65 -32.60 28.70
C SER A 19 -4.83 -33.44 28.21
N LYS A 20 -6.04 -32.92 28.47
CA LYS A 20 -7.28 -33.47 27.90
C LYS A 20 -7.37 -33.29 26.40
N TYR A 21 -6.67 -32.28 25.86
CA TYR A 21 -6.75 -31.87 24.46
C TYR A 21 -5.47 -32.20 23.69
N TRP A 22 -5.63 -32.49 22.39
CA TRP A 22 -4.52 -32.59 21.47
C TRP A 22 -3.79 -31.26 21.34
N GLN A 23 -2.45 -31.32 21.28
CA GLN A 23 -1.58 -30.18 21.10
C GLN A 23 -1.09 -30.17 19.66
N MET A 24 -0.85 -28.98 19.10
CA MET A 24 -0.23 -28.85 17.79
C MET A 24 1.04 -28.00 17.88
N LYS A 25 2.03 -28.38 17.05
CA LYS A 25 3.22 -27.58 16.74
C LYS A 25 3.25 -27.38 15.25
N VAL A 26 3.16 -26.14 14.81
CA VAL A 26 3.19 -25.76 13.41
C VAL A 26 4.50 -25.03 13.13
N LYS A 27 5.24 -25.49 12.11
CA LYS A 27 6.48 -24.87 11.65
C LYS A 27 6.36 -24.52 10.19
N LEU A 28 6.45 -23.24 9.87
CA LEU A 28 6.58 -22.75 8.50
C LEU A 28 8.05 -22.52 8.16
N PRO A 29 8.44 -22.61 6.87
CA PRO A 29 9.78 -22.27 6.44
C PRO A 29 10.17 -20.87 6.91
N LYS A 30 11.37 -20.73 7.50
CA LYS A 30 11.94 -19.47 8.01
C LYS A 30 11.23 -18.83 9.22
N LEU A 31 10.22 -19.46 9.80
CA LEU A 31 9.56 -18.97 11.00
C LEU A 31 9.85 -19.85 12.23
N LYS A 32 9.81 -19.26 13.43
CA LYS A 32 9.85 -20.02 14.68
C LYS A 32 8.60 -20.90 14.78
N ALA A 33 8.79 -22.12 15.29
CA ALA A 33 7.66 -23.05 15.43
C ALA A 33 6.67 -22.56 16.49
N LEU A 34 5.41 -22.45 16.10
CA LEU A 34 4.31 -22.08 17.00
C LEU A 34 3.71 -23.33 17.63
N ARG A 35 3.36 -23.25 18.91
CA ARG A 35 2.72 -24.32 19.68
C ARG A 35 1.40 -23.80 20.23
N SER A 36 0.34 -24.60 20.10
CA SER A 36 -0.99 -24.27 20.61
C SER A 36 -1.78 -25.53 20.93
N SER A 37 -2.83 -25.39 21.74
CA SER A 37 -3.83 -26.45 21.93
C SER A 37 -4.78 -26.43 20.72
N THR A 38 -5.26 -27.59 20.30
CA THR A 38 -6.33 -27.70 19.30
C THR A 38 -7.71 -27.50 19.89
N GLY A 39 -7.85 -27.58 21.23
CA GLY A 39 -9.15 -27.54 21.91
C GLY A 39 -10.00 -28.81 21.69
N SER A 40 -9.55 -29.79 20.91
CA SER A 40 -10.28 -31.02 20.64
C SER A 40 -9.67 -32.22 21.37
N LYS A 41 -10.56 -33.11 21.84
CA LYS A 41 -10.21 -34.44 22.40
C LYS A 41 -10.10 -35.51 21.33
N ILE A 42 -10.67 -35.24 20.15
CA ILE A 42 -10.77 -36.19 19.02
C ILE A 42 -9.64 -35.88 18.02
N LEU A 43 -8.85 -36.90 17.66
CA LEU A 43 -7.69 -36.74 16.79
C LEU A 43 -8.08 -36.18 15.39
N LYS A 44 -9.14 -36.69 14.75
CA LYS A 44 -9.60 -36.21 13.44
C LYS A 44 -9.98 -34.71 13.42
N GLU A 45 -10.61 -34.25 14.50
CA GLU A 45 -10.92 -32.82 14.67
C GLU A 45 -9.67 -32.00 14.91
N ALA A 46 -8.74 -32.48 15.75
CA ALA A 46 -7.46 -31.85 16.00
C ALA A 46 -6.65 -31.69 14.70
N GLU A 47 -6.68 -32.67 13.82
CA GLU A 47 -6.07 -32.62 12.49
C GLU A 47 -6.71 -31.50 11.62
N LYS A 48 -8.03 -31.44 11.60
CA LYS A 48 -8.77 -30.42 10.83
C LYS A 48 -8.46 -29.01 11.32
N ILE A 49 -8.40 -28.82 12.64
CA ILE A 49 -8.03 -27.55 13.28
C ILE A 49 -6.57 -27.18 12.97
N ALA A 50 -5.65 -28.14 13.10
CA ALA A 50 -4.23 -27.89 12.82
C ALA A 50 -3.96 -27.58 11.35
N LEU A 51 -4.67 -28.22 10.40
CA LEU A 51 -4.61 -27.91 8.98
C LEU A 51 -5.16 -26.52 8.65
N LYS A 52 -6.30 -26.15 9.28
CA LYS A 52 -6.87 -24.81 9.16
C LYS A 52 -5.90 -23.77 9.70
N TYR A 53 -5.32 -24.00 10.87
CA TYR A 53 -4.32 -23.12 11.48
C TYR A 53 -3.05 -22.99 10.61
N TYR A 54 -2.54 -24.10 10.08
CA TYR A 54 -1.43 -24.10 9.14
C TYR A 54 -1.75 -23.29 7.87
N SER A 55 -2.95 -23.47 7.29
CA SER A 55 -3.37 -22.72 6.10
C SER A 55 -3.47 -21.21 6.36
N THR A 56 -3.96 -20.82 7.53
CA THR A 56 -4.02 -19.41 7.97
C THR A 56 -2.62 -18.83 8.15
N LEU A 57 -1.73 -19.56 8.81
CA LEU A 57 -0.33 -19.13 8.98
C LEU A 57 0.44 -19.10 7.66
N SER A 58 0.22 -20.07 6.77
CA SER A 58 0.88 -20.09 5.44
C SER A 58 0.36 -18.95 4.55
N LYS A 59 -0.92 -18.59 4.65
CA LYS A 59 -1.46 -17.38 4.01
C LYS A 59 -0.83 -16.10 4.61
N LYS A 60 -0.67 -16.03 5.94
CA LYS A 60 0.04 -14.92 6.61
C LYS A 60 1.52 -14.85 6.20
N SER A 61 2.21 -15.99 6.04
CA SER A 61 3.60 -16.01 5.55
C SER A 61 3.72 -15.62 4.08
N ASN A 62 2.69 -15.91 3.28
CA ASN A 62 2.61 -15.49 1.88
C ASN A 62 2.35 -13.98 1.71
N PHE A 63 1.91 -13.29 2.77
CA PHE A 63 1.77 -11.84 2.76
C PHE A 63 3.12 -11.10 2.64
N ASN A 64 4.22 -11.76 3.01
CA ASN A 64 5.59 -11.29 2.77
C ASN A 64 6.15 -11.70 1.39
N ILE A 65 5.29 -12.03 0.40
CA ILE A 65 5.75 -12.56 -0.90
C ILE A 65 6.74 -11.63 -1.60
N GLY A 66 6.47 -10.32 -1.60
CA GLY A 66 7.37 -9.34 -2.20
C GLY A 66 8.72 -9.26 -1.47
N ARG A 67 8.70 -9.23 -0.13
CA ARG A 67 9.88 -9.16 0.72
C ARG A 67 10.63 -10.50 0.79
N ALA A 68 9.91 -11.61 0.86
CA ALA A 68 10.50 -12.95 0.80
C ALA A 68 11.19 -13.24 -0.54
N LYS A 69 10.73 -12.64 -1.64
CA LYS A 69 11.36 -12.71 -2.96
C LYS A 69 12.43 -11.63 -3.17
N GLY A 70 12.73 -10.78 -2.18
CA GLY A 70 13.71 -9.71 -2.28
C GLY A 70 13.36 -8.62 -3.30
N ILE A 71 12.07 -8.48 -3.66
CA ILE A 71 11.61 -7.46 -4.62
C ILE A 71 11.61 -6.08 -3.97
N PHE A 72 10.96 -5.96 -2.80
CA PHE A 72 10.86 -4.69 -2.09
C PHE A 72 12.01 -4.49 -1.11
N ARG A 73 12.63 -3.32 -1.17
CA ARG A 73 13.70 -2.89 -0.26
C ARG A 73 13.15 -2.25 1.02
N LYS A 74 12.01 -1.57 0.91
CA LYS A 74 11.35 -0.85 2.01
C LYS A 74 9.99 -1.47 2.34
N ILE A 75 9.57 -1.30 3.59
CA ILE A 75 8.26 -1.77 4.09
C ILE A 75 7.18 -0.70 3.96
N HIS A 76 7.59 0.56 3.74
CA HIS A 76 6.71 1.71 3.61
C HIS A 76 6.60 2.16 2.16
N LEU A 77 5.45 2.74 1.81
CA LEU A 77 5.20 3.42 0.53
C LEU A 77 4.95 4.90 0.81
N VAL A 78 6.01 5.65 1.08
CA VAL A 78 5.92 7.06 1.50
C VAL A 78 6.34 8.03 0.40
N GLU A 79 7.34 7.69 -0.40
CA GLU A 79 7.85 8.52 -1.50
C GLU A 79 7.98 7.69 -2.79
N THR A 80 7.63 8.28 -3.93
CA THR A 80 7.80 7.64 -5.25
C THR A 80 9.28 7.49 -5.63
N ALA A 81 10.13 8.36 -5.08
CA ALA A 81 11.58 8.30 -5.27
C ALA A 81 12.18 6.99 -4.72
N ASP A 82 11.59 6.42 -3.69
CA ASP A 82 12.04 5.18 -3.04
C ASP A 82 11.80 3.92 -3.88
N LEU A 83 10.83 3.94 -4.79
CA LEU A 83 10.50 2.80 -5.63
C LEU A 83 11.48 2.64 -6.79
N MET A 84 12.01 1.44 -6.98
CA MET A 84 12.74 1.08 -8.18
C MET A 84 11.75 0.69 -9.30
N LYS A 85 12.20 0.76 -10.56
CA LYS A 85 11.41 0.34 -11.73
C LYS A 85 10.82 -1.07 -11.56
N LYS A 86 11.61 -2.04 -11.12
CA LYS A 86 11.16 -3.43 -10.87
C LYS A 86 10.05 -3.53 -9.80
N GLU A 87 10.09 -2.67 -8.77
CA GLU A 87 9.07 -2.62 -7.73
C GLU A 87 7.78 -2.03 -8.26
N ILE A 88 7.87 -0.96 -9.06
CA ILE A 88 6.72 -0.36 -9.75
C ILE A 88 6.07 -1.38 -10.69
N GLU A 89 6.86 -2.02 -11.55
CA GLU A 89 6.37 -3.03 -12.50
C GLU A 89 5.71 -4.22 -11.78
N TYR A 90 6.25 -4.65 -10.65
CA TYR A 90 5.66 -5.69 -9.82
C TYR A 90 4.30 -5.25 -9.25
N ILE A 91 4.20 -4.05 -8.67
CA ILE A 91 2.93 -3.50 -8.16
C ILE A 91 1.89 -3.43 -9.27
N LEU A 92 2.25 -2.90 -10.44
CA LEU A 92 1.32 -2.79 -11.57
C LEU A 92 0.84 -4.16 -12.06
N ASN A 93 1.73 -5.16 -12.15
CA ASN A 93 1.38 -6.52 -12.56
C ASN A 93 0.51 -7.23 -11.53
N GLU A 94 0.81 -7.06 -10.24
CA GLU A 94 0.01 -7.61 -9.16
C GLU A 94 -1.39 -6.99 -9.13
N SER A 95 -1.47 -5.66 -9.28
CA SER A 95 -2.74 -4.90 -9.30
C SER A 95 -3.69 -5.34 -10.42
N LYS A 96 -3.17 -5.74 -11.59
CA LYS A 96 -4.00 -6.27 -12.70
C LYS A 96 -4.88 -7.44 -12.29
N LYS A 97 -4.42 -8.28 -11.37
CA LYS A 97 -5.18 -9.45 -10.89
C LYS A 97 -6.49 -9.06 -10.19
N TYR A 98 -6.54 -7.84 -9.63
CA TYR A 98 -7.68 -7.33 -8.88
C TYR A 98 -8.69 -6.54 -9.74
N ILE A 99 -8.34 -6.17 -10.98
CA ILE A 99 -9.26 -5.42 -11.87
C ILE A 99 -10.52 -6.24 -12.14
N SER A 100 -10.37 -7.50 -12.54
CA SER A 100 -11.50 -8.40 -12.82
C SER A 100 -12.32 -8.71 -11.57
N PHE A 101 -11.71 -8.58 -10.38
CA PHE A 101 -12.35 -8.86 -9.12
C PHE A 101 -13.49 -7.88 -8.79
N ASN A 102 -13.37 -6.64 -9.26
CA ASN A 102 -14.39 -5.60 -9.06
C ASN A 102 -15.74 -5.92 -9.73
N ASN A 103 -15.73 -6.75 -10.76
CA ASN A 103 -16.91 -7.12 -11.53
C ASN A 103 -17.58 -8.42 -11.03
N LYS A 104 -16.99 -9.11 -10.03
CA LYS A 104 -17.57 -10.33 -9.47
C LYS A 104 -18.73 -10.01 -8.54
N ARG A 105 -19.70 -10.95 -8.43
CA ARG A 105 -20.81 -10.85 -7.47
C ARG A 105 -20.29 -10.79 -6.03
N ILE A 106 -19.32 -11.66 -5.68
CA ILE A 106 -18.64 -11.66 -4.38
C ILE A 106 -17.32 -10.92 -4.54
N LYS A 107 -17.24 -9.73 -3.95
CA LYS A 107 -16.09 -8.81 -4.03
C LYS A 107 -15.24 -8.85 -2.75
N LYS A 108 -15.13 -10.00 -2.11
CA LYS A 108 -14.35 -10.19 -0.89
C LYS A 108 -13.41 -11.38 -1.01
N ILE A 109 -12.16 -11.18 -0.59
CA ILE A 109 -11.14 -12.22 -0.46
C ILE A 109 -10.45 -12.03 0.89
N ASN A 110 -10.00 -13.12 1.50
CA ASN A 110 -9.45 -13.09 2.86
C ASN A 110 -7.91 -13.08 2.87
N ILE A 111 -7.30 -12.27 1.99
CA ILE A 111 -5.83 -12.17 1.92
C ILE A 111 -5.27 -11.44 3.15
N LEU A 112 -5.99 -10.45 3.65
CA LEU A 112 -5.62 -9.64 4.82
C LEU A 112 -6.42 -10.00 6.07
N GLU A 113 -7.05 -11.18 6.12
CA GLU A 113 -7.81 -11.65 7.30
C GLU A 113 -6.93 -11.61 8.57
N GLY A 114 -7.41 -10.95 9.62
CA GLY A 114 -6.71 -10.73 10.87
C GLY A 114 -5.58 -9.70 10.79
N ARG A 115 -5.58 -8.83 9.77
CA ARG A 115 -4.73 -7.64 9.67
C ARG A 115 -5.53 -6.41 10.03
N THR A 116 -4.92 -5.55 10.85
CA THR A 116 -5.53 -4.28 11.27
C THR A 116 -4.94 -3.12 10.49
N ILE A 117 -5.80 -2.36 9.84
CA ILE A 117 -5.43 -1.18 9.02
C ILE A 117 -6.07 0.06 9.62
N PHE A 118 -5.29 1.11 9.84
CA PHE A 118 -5.79 2.41 10.24
C PHE A 118 -5.77 3.39 9.07
N ASN A 119 -6.90 4.02 8.79
CA ASN A 119 -7.02 5.17 7.90
C ASN A 119 -6.90 6.46 8.74
N LEU A 120 -5.77 7.15 8.64
CA LEU A 120 -5.46 8.38 9.37
C LEU A 120 -5.54 9.57 8.40
N PHE A 121 -6.70 10.22 8.36
CA PHE A 121 -6.95 11.33 7.47
C PHE A 121 -7.08 12.65 8.24
N PHE A 122 -6.05 13.48 8.11
CA PHE A 122 -5.96 14.80 8.75
C PHE A 122 -6.48 15.93 7.86
N GLU A 123 -6.80 15.64 6.60
CA GLU A 123 -7.50 16.53 5.67
C GLU A 123 -8.67 15.82 4.99
N ASP A 124 -9.67 16.59 4.58
CA ASP A 124 -10.85 16.03 3.93
C ASP A 124 -10.51 15.41 2.57
N SER A 125 -10.89 14.18 2.42
CA SER A 125 -10.75 13.44 1.16
C SER A 125 -11.70 12.25 1.07
N THR A 126 -12.93 12.50 0.65
CA THR A 126 -13.93 11.43 0.50
C THR A 126 -13.47 10.34 -0.44
N ARG A 127 -12.99 10.69 -1.64
CA ARG A 127 -12.58 9.70 -2.64
C ARG A 127 -11.43 8.80 -2.17
N THR A 128 -10.34 9.40 -1.68
CA THR A 128 -9.16 8.65 -1.27
C THR A 128 -9.46 7.78 -0.05
N ARG A 129 -10.10 8.34 0.99
CA ARG A 129 -10.48 7.60 2.19
C ARG A 129 -11.35 6.39 1.84
N THR A 130 -12.44 6.63 1.08
CA THR A 130 -13.38 5.56 0.72
C THR A 130 -12.72 4.50 -0.17
N SER A 131 -11.80 4.87 -1.08
CA SER A 131 -11.10 3.89 -1.92
C SER A 131 -10.23 2.95 -1.09
N PHE A 132 -9.48 3.45 -0.11
CA PHE A 132 -8.71 2.61 0.81
C PHE A 132 -9.61 1.77 1.71
N GLU A 133 -10.72 2.34 2.20
CA GLU A 133 -11.68 1.61 3.00
C GLU A 133 -12.28 0.42 2.22
N VAL A 134 -12.73 0.66 0.99
CA VAL A 134 -13.27 -0.40 0.13
C VAL A 134 -12.20 -1.46 -0.16
N ALA A 135 -10.95 -1.05 -0.43
CA ALA A 135 -9.86 -1.98 -0.68
C ALA A 135 -9.57 -2.87 0.54
N ALA A 136 -9.41 -2.29 1.73
CA ALA A 136 -9.16 -3.02 2.97
C ALA A 136 -10.27 -4.04 3.26
N LYS A 137 -11.53 -3.61 3.20
CA LYS A 137 -12.70 -4.47 3.43
C LYS A 137 -12.80 -5.61 2.41
N ARG A 138 -12.52 -5.33 1.12
CA ARG A 138 -12.52 -6.37 0.07
C ARG A 138 -11.40 -7.37 0.22
N LEU A 139 -10.26 -6.96 0.76
CA LEU A 139 -9.13 -7.82 1.05
C LEU A 139 -9.28 -8.59 2.37
N GLY A 140 -10.33 -8.31 3.17
CA GLY A 140 -10.65 -9.01 4.41
C GLY A 140 -9.92 -8.49 5.63
N ALA A 141 -9.40 -7.26 5.60
CA ALA A 141 -8.77 -6.61 6.74
C ALA A 141 -9.80 -6.01 7.69
N ASP A 142 -9.40 -5.89 8.97
CA ASP A 142 -10.09 -5.07 9.96
C ASP A 142 -9.64 -3.62 9.77
N LEU A 143 -10.60 -2.74 9.41
CA LEU A 143 -10.31 -1.34 9.12
C LEU A 143 -10.85 -0.43 10.20
N ILE A 144 -10.00 0.48 10.67
CA ILE A 144 -10.34 1.55 11.62
C ILE A 144 -10.13 2.91 10.93
N ASN A 145 -11.20 3.67 10.79
CA ASN A 145 -11.11 5.05 10.31
C ASN A 145 -10.95 5.98 11.51
N VAL A 146 -9.89 6.77 11.55
CA VAL A 146 -9.65 7.81 12.54
C VAL A 146 -9.91 9.17 11.90
N VAL A 147 -10.95 9.85 12.36
CA VAL A 147 -11.26 11.23 11.97
C VAL A 147 -10.55 12.15 12.95
N VAL A 148 -9.50 12.78 12.49
CA VAL A 148 -8.60 13.53 13.37
C VAL A 148 -9.15 14.91 13.75
N LYS A 149 -10.08 15.47 12.96
CA LYS A 149 -10.72 16.77 13.26
C LYS A 149 -11.42 16.83 14.63
N ASP A 150 -11.87 15.66 15.14
CA ASP A 150 -12.58 15.54 16.41
C ASP A 150 -11.75 14.83 17.50
N SER A 151 -10.44 14.63 17.25
CA SER A 151 -9.56 13.84 18.12
C SER A 151 -8.80 14.70 19.14
N SER A 152 -8.12 14.03 20.07
CA SER A 152 -7.30 14.59 21.15
C SER A 152 -6.23 15.60 20.69
N ILE A 153 -5.87 15.61 19.40
CA ILE A 153 -4.95 16.60 18.81
C ILE A 153 -5.46 18.03 19.04
N ASN A 154 -6.79 18.25 19.00
CA ASN A 154 -7.40 19.54 19.35
C ASN A 154 -7.29 19.88 20.83
N LYS A 155 -6.85 18.93 21.68
CA LYS A 155 -6.66 19.11 23.13
C LYS A 155 -5.19 19.30 23.53
N GLY A 156 -4.30 19.55 22.56
CA GLY A 156 -2.86 19.82 22.79
C GLY A 156 -1.95 18.58 22.70
N GLU A 157 -2.46 17.41 22.31
CA GLU A 157 -1.61 16.25 21.99
C GLU A 157 -0.80 16.50 20.73
N THR A 158 0.47 16.09 20.74
CA THR A 158 1.29 16.13 19.54
C THR A 158 0.94 14.99 18.59
N LEU A 159 1.26 15.14 17.31
CA LEU A 159 1.14 14.06 16.34
C LEU A 159 1.89 12.78 16.78
N LEU A 160 3.06 12.94 17.41
CA LEU A 160 3.87 11.84 17.89
C LEU A 160 3.19 11.09 19.03
N ASP A 161 2.50 11.76 19.95
CA ASP A 161 1.74 11.11 21.03
C ASP A 161 0.60 10.27 20.47
N THR A 162 -0.12 10.84 19.48
CA THR A 162 -1.17 10.10 18.77
C THR A 162 -0.61 8.87 18.06
N MET A 163 0.55 9.00 17.39
CA MET A 163 1.19 7.86 16.70
C MET A 163 1.68 6.80 17.70
N THR A 164 2.22 7.20 18.84
CA THR A 164 2.62 6.28 19.92
C THR A 164 1.42 5.49 20.44
N THR A 165 0.30 6.17 20.66
CA THR A 165 -0.95 5.52 21.08
C THR A 165 -1.46 4.53 20.04
N ILE A 166 -1.49 4.91 18.76
CA ILE A 166 -1.91 4.01 17.67
C ILE A 166 -0.94 2.85 17.52
N ASN A 167 0.37 3.07 17.61
CA ASN A 167 1.38 2.01 17.49
C ASN A 167 1.25 0.98 18.62
N SER A 168 0.84 1.38 19.82
CA SER A 168 0.58 0.46 20.94
C SER A 168 -0.57 -0.52 20.69
N MET A 169 -1.47 -0.18 19.74
CA MET A 169 -2.56 -1.07 19.30
C MET A 169 -2.10 -2.11 18.26
N ASN A 170 -0.80 -2.14 17.93
CA ASN A 170 -0.16 -3.08 16.99
C ASN A 170 -0.83 -3.15 15.60
N PRO A 171 -1.00 -2.03 14.89
CA PRO A 171 -1.53 -2.05 13.53
C PRO A 171 -0.55 -2.74 12.58
N ASP A 172 -1.08 -3.36 11.52
CA ASP A 172 -0.24 -3.89 10.44
C ASP A 172 0.07 -2.81 9.38
N VAL A 173 -0.88 -1.89 9.14
CA VAL A 173 -0.75 -0.83 8.12
C VAL A 173 -1.38 0.47 8.62
N LEU A 174 -0.68 1.57 8.41
CA LEU A 174 -1.19 2.93 8.56
C LEU A 174 -1.30 3.60 7.20
N ILE A 175 -2.49 4.06 6.83
CA ILE A 175 -2.74 4.83 5.62
C ILE A 175 -2.87 6.28 6.05
N VAL A 176 -1.91 7.12 5.67
CA VAL A 176 -1.76 8.49 6.18
C VAL A 176 -2.02 9.51 5.08
N ARG A 177 -2.91 10.46 5.35
CA ARG A 177 -3.10 11.64 4.54
C ARG A 177 -3.05 12.90 5.41
N HIS A 178 -2.17 13.85 5.06
CA HIS A 178 -1.89 15.02 5.90
C HIS A 178 -1.69 16.29 5.05
N PRO A 179 -2.08 17.48 5.54
CA PRO A 179 -1.82 18.74 4.83
C PRO A 179 -0.34 19.15 4.82
N GLU A 180 0.45 18.73 5.80
CA GLU A 180 1.89 19.03 5.90
C GLU A 180 2.71 18.04 5.08
N GLU A 181 3.72 18.56 4.36
CA GLU A 181 4.66 17.78 3.55
C GLU A 181 5.61 16.94 4.43
N GLY A 182 5.91 15.71 3.97
CA GLY A 182 6.89 14.83 4.62
C GLY A 182 6.39 14.12 5.88
N ILE A 183 5.16 14.38 6.35
CA ILE A 183 4.62 13.77 7.57
C ILE A 183 4.55 12.25 7.47
N SER A 184 4.14 11.71 6.32
CA SER A 184 4.07 10.24 6.14
C SER A 184 5.43 9.58 6.36
N LYS A 185 6.52 10.23 5.98
CA LYS A 185 7.88 9.76 6.21
C LYS A 185 8.24 9.82 7.70
N ARG A 186 8.00 10.96 8.36
CA ARG A 186 8.24 11.11 9.81
C ARG A 186 7.47 10.06 10.63
N ILE A 187 6.20 9.79 10.28
CA ILE A 187 5.43 8.72 10.92
C ILE A 187 6.07 7.36 10.67
N SER A 188 6.55 7.08 9.45
CA SER A 188 7.17 5.79 9.13
C SER A 188 8.45 5.50 9.92
N GLU A 189 9.11 6.53 10.44
CA GLU A 189 10.30 6.40 11.28
C GLU A 189 9.98 6.15 12.76
N SER A 190 8.71 6.36 13.17
CA SER A 190 8.25 6.28 14.57
C SER A 190 7.33 5.10 14.88
N VAL A 191 6.97 4.29 13.89
CA VAL A 191 6.03 3.17 14.04
C VAL A 191 6.56 1.86 13.46
N ASP A 192 6.07 0.74 14.00
CA ASP A 192 6.40 -0.61 13.50
C ASP A 192 5.57 -1.02 12.29
N ALA A 193 4.40 -0.41 12.12
CA ALA A 193 3.47 -0.66 11.03
C ALA A 193 4.01 -0.23 9.67
N SER A 194 3.55 -0.87 8.59
CA SER A 194 3.80 -0.38 7.23
C SER A 194 3.01 0.91 6.99
N VAL A 195 3.68 1.98 6.55
CA VAL A 195 3.03 3.27 6.26
C VAL A 195 2.82 3.44 4.76
N ILE A 196 1.60 3.82 4.37
CA ILE A 196 1.21 4.18 3.02
C ILE A 196 0.81 5.65 2.99
N ASN A 197 1.52 6.44 2.19
CA ASN A 197 1.20 7.84 1.96
C ASN A 197 0.00 7.95 0.99
N ALA A 198 -1.13 8.45 1.50
CA ALA A 198 -2.35 8.73 0.76
C ALA A 198 -2.47 10.21 0.32
N GLY A 199 -1.34 10.92 0.36
CA GLY A 199 -1.15 12.32 -0.03
C GLY A 199 -0.74 13.20 1.13
N ASP A 200 0.41 13.84 1.01
CA ASP A 200 0.93 14.80 1.99
C ASP A 200 1.24 16.15 1.35
N GLY A 201 0.60 17.19 1.82
CA GLY A 201 0.76 18.55 1.34
C GLY A 201 0.69 18.71 -0.18
N SER A 202 1.66 19.40 -0.77
CA SER A 202 1.93 19.46 -2.22
C SER A 202 3.07 18.51 -2.63
N HIS A 203 3.55 17.64 -1.72
CA HIS A 203 4.76 16.83 -1.87
C HIS A 203 4.50 15.56 -2.69
N GLU A 204 3.78 14.55 -2.13
CA GLU A 204 3.68 13.23 -2.75
C GLU A 204 2.26 12.61 -2.66
N HIS A 205 1.92 11.80 -3.64
CA HIS A 205 0.75 10.90 -3.62
C HIS A 205 1.08 9.61 -4.39
N PRO A 206 1.91 8.74 -3.81
CA PRO A 206 2.45 7.57 -4.51
C PRO A 206 1.39 6.65 -5.07
N THR A 207 0.33 6.39 -4.31
CA THR A 207 -0.74 5.48 -4.75
C THR A 207 -1.55 6.04 -5.92
N GLN A 208 -1.69 7.39 -6.03
CA GLN A 208 -2.32 8.00 -7.20
C GLN A 208 -1.44 7.83 -8.44
N ALA A 209 -0.15 8.07 -8.35
CA ALA A 209 0.75 7.90 -9.49
C ALA A 209 0.83 6.42 -9.96
N LEU A 210 0.78 5.46 -9.02
CA LEU A 210 0.69 4.04 -9.36
C LEU A 210 -0.65 3.70 -10.04
N LEU A 211 -1.77 4.30 -9.61
CA LEU A 211 -3.08 4.16 -10.24
C LEU A 211 -3.08 4.71 -11.68
N ASP A 212 -2.51 5.90 -11.88
CA ASP A 212 -2.39 6.53 -13.18
C ASP A 212 -1.50 5.68 -14.11
N ALA A 213 -0.36 5.20 -13.60
CA ALA A 213 0.51 4.28 -14.34
C ALA A 213 -0.20 2.96 -14.70
N LEU A 214 -1.03 2.41 -13.80
CA LEU A 214 -1.82 1.20 -14.10
C LEU A 214 -2.84 1.47 -15.21
N THR A 215 -3.51 2.62 -15.16
CA THR A 215 -4.47 3.05 -16.20
C THR A 215 -3.79 3.15 -17.56
N ILE A 216 -2.61 3.77 -17.61
CA ILE A 216 -1.79 3.86 -18.81
C ILE A 216 -1.38 2.46 -19.29
N LYS A 217 -0.87 1.63 -18.40
CA LYS A 217 -0.43 0.26 -18.71
C LYS A 217 -1.54 -0.64 -19.27
N ASN A 218 -2.78 -0.41 -18.87
CA ASN A 218 -3.93 -1.16 -19.38
C ASN A 218 -4.24 -0.82 -20.85
N LYS A 219 -3.89 0.38 -21.31
CA LYS A 219 -4.10 0.83 -22.68
C LYS A 219 -2.84 0.70 -23.56
N PHE A 220 -1.67 0.90 -22.96
CA PHE A 220 -0.38 0.90 -23.66
C PHE A 220 0.57 -0.10 -23.00
N ASN A 221 1.12 -1.03 -23.75
CA ASN A 221 1.97 -2.09 -23.21
C ASN A 221 3.39 -1.62 -22.85
N ASN A 222 3.87 -0.52 -23.44
CA ASN A 222 5.26 -0.09 -23.30
C ASN A 222 5.36 1.42 -23.04
N PHE A 223 5.83 1.78 -21.85
CA PHE A 223 6.03 3.18 -21.46
C PHE A 223 7.16 3.88 -22.22
N SER A 224 8.22 3.19 -22.61
CA SER A 224 9.38 3.80 -23.24
C SER A 224 9.09 4.43 -24.62
N LYS A 225 7.97 4.07 -25.23
CA LYS A 225 7.48 4.63 -26.49
C LYS A 225 6.50 5.78 -26.30
N LEU A 226 6.12 6.09 -25.04
CA LEU A 226 5.11 7.08 -24.74
C LEU A 226 5.73 8.46 -24.50
N LYS A 227 5.04 9.46 -25.02
CA LYS A 227 5.22 10.88 -24.71
C LYS A 227 3.96 11.36 -23.98
N ILE A 228 4.12 11.81 -22.75
CA ILE A 228 3.02 12.14 -21.83
C ILE A 228 3.12 13.62 -21.49
N ALA A 229 2.05 14.37 -21.72
CA ALA A 229 1.93 15.76 -21.30
C ALA A 229 1.23 15.83 -19.94
N ILE A 230 1.80 16.58 -19.00
CA ILE A 230 1.19 16.93 -17.72
C ILE A 230 0.95 18.44 -17.74
N CYS A 231 -0.33 18.84 -17.73
CA CYS A 231 -0.72 20.21 -17.99
C CYS A 231 -1.43 20.85 -16.79
N GLY A 232 -1.08 22.10 -16.47
CA GLY A 232 -1.74 22.90 -15.45
C GLY A 232 -0.83 23.39 -14.34
N ASP A 233 -1.34 23.41 -13.10
CA ASP A 233 -0.59 23.85 -11.91
C ASP A 233 0.34 22.74 -11.42
N ILE A 234 1.55 22.73 -11.93
CA ILE A 234 2.58 21.75 -11.59
C ILE A 234 3.19 22.04 -10.21
N LEU A 235 3.32 23.33 -9.89
CA LEU A 235 3.99 23.79 -8.67
C LEU A 235 3.32 23.26 -7.40
N HIS A 236 1.99 23.32 -7.35
CA HIS A 236 1.22 22.93 -6.17
C HIS A 236 0.62 21.51 -6.27
N SER A 237 0.96 20.77 -7.34
CA SER A 237 0.38 19.46 -7.57
C SER A 237 1.27 18.32 -7.10
N ARG A 238 0.97 17.72 -5.95
CA ARG A 238 1.59 16.45 -5.52
C ARG A 238 1.40 15.31 -6.54
N VAL A 239 0.28 15.33 -7.28
CA VAL A 239 -0.01 14.33 -8.32
C VAL A 239 0.95 14.47 -9.49
N ALA A 240 1.25 15.70 -9.92
CA ALA A 240 2.25 15.95 -10.97
C ALA A 240 3.63 15.42 -10.55
N ARG A 241 4.09 15.76 -9.34
CA ARG A 241 5.42 15.34 -8.83
C ARG A 241 5.55 13.82 -8.80
N SER A 242 4.59 13.13 -8.20
CA SER A 242 4.60 11.68 -8.11
C SER A 242 4.51 11.00 -9.48
N ASN A 243 3.70 11.53 -10.41
CA ASN A 243 3.59 11.01 -11.78
C ASN A 243 4.87 11.24 -12.58
N ILE A 244 5.50 12.41 -12.51
CA ILE A 244 6.79 12.65 -13.15
C ILE A 244 7.79 11.58 -12.73
N THR A 245 7.91 11.31 -11.43
CA THR A 245 8.85 10.32 -10.91
C THR A 245 8.54 8.90 -11.38
N ILE A 246 7.29 8.44 -11.22
CA ILE A 246 6.89 7.05 -11.58
C ILE A 246 6.99 6.82 -13.08
N LEU A 247 6.43 7.72 -13.90
CA LEU A 247 6.37 7.54 -15.35
C LEU A 247 7.75 7.66 -16.01
N SER A 248 8.62 8.55 -15.51
CA SER A 248 10.01 8.63 -15.98
C SER A 248 10.79 7.36 -15.62
N LYS A 249 10.63 6.80 -14.41
CA LYS A 249 11.25 5.52 -14.03
C LYS A 249 10.79 4.35 -14.91
N LEU A 250 9.56 4.40 -15.40
CA LEU A 250 9.03 3.43 -16.36
C LEU A 250 9.54 3.65 -17.79
N GLY A 251 10.18 4.79 -18.06
CA GLY A 251 10.82 5.11 -19.32
C GLY A 251 9.99 6.02 -20.26
N ALA A 252 8.88 6.59 -19.79
CA ALA A 252 8.10 7.56 -20.60
C ALA A 252 8.84 8.90 -20.72
N LYS A 253 8.65 9.57 -21.84
CA LYS A 253 9.09 10.97 -22.05
C LYS A 253 7.99 11.91 -21.52
N ILE A 254 8.34 12.82 -20.63
CA ILE A 254 7.38 13.69 -19.97
C ILE A 254 7.54 15.12 -20.48
N ASN A 255 6.44 15.70 -20.95
CA ASN A 255 6.31 17.13 -21.19
C ASN A 255 5.51 17.75 -20.04
N VAL A 256 6.03 18.79 -19.42
CA VAL A 256 5.35 19.58 -18.40
C VAL A 256 4.92 20.89 -19.03
N ILE A 257 3.64 21.24 -18.94
CA ILE A 257 3.05 22.37 -19.64
C ILE A 257 2.25 23.22 -18.65
N GLY A 258 2.59 24.50 -18.56
CA GLY A 258 1.85 25.46 -17.72
C GLY A 258 2.40 26.87 -17.86
N PRO A 259 1.67 27.88 -17.36
CA PRO A 259 2.19 29.22 -17.20
C PRO A 259 3.46 29.22 -16.36
N LYS A 260 4.35 30.18 -16.59
CA LYS A 260 5.67 30.24 -15.94
C LYS A 260 5.58 30.25 -14.41
N GLU A 261 4.59 30.92 -13.87
CA GLU A 261 4.30 31.05 -12.43
C GLU A 261 3.82 29.72 -11.78
N TRP A 262 3.31 28.78 -12.57
CA TRP A 262 2.85 27.46 -12.10
C TRP A 262 3.88 26.35 -12.30
N LEU A 263 5.08 26.71 -12.71
CA LEU A 263 6.17 25.79 -12.96
C LEU A 263 7.21 25.90 -11.84
N PRO A 264 7.59 24.79 -11.19
CA PRO A 264 8.67 24.78 -10.19
C PRO A 264 10.00 25.23 -10.80
N ARG A 265 10.78 26.03 -10.05
CA ARG A 265 12.09 26.56 -10.51
C ARG A 265 13.14 25.46 -10.76
N ASN A 266 12.96 24.29 -10.16
CA ASN A 266 13.92 23.17 -10.20
C ASN A 266 13.56 22.08 -11.22
N LEU A 267 12.62 22.34 -12.14
CA LEU A 267 12.21 21.35 -13.18
C LEU A 267 13.37 20.92 -14.08
N ASN A 268 14.39 21.74 -14.26
CA ASN A 268 15.59 21.41 -15.02
C ASN A 268 16.41 20.24 -14.42
N LYS A 269 16.19 19.92 -13.13
CA LYS A 269 16.80 18.77 -12.45
C LYS A 269 16.01 17.47 -12.65
N LEU A 270 14.82 17.55 -13.23
CA LEU A 270 13.96 16.39 -13.50
C LEU A 270 14.08 15.99 -14.98
N PRO A 271 13.86 14.72 -15.31
CA PRO A 271 13.90 14.21 -16.70
C PRO A 271 12.63 14.60 -17.47
N VAL A 272 12.37 15.88 -17.61
CA VAL A 272 11.16 16.43 -18.26
C VAL A 272 11.51 17.54 -19.27
N ASN A 273 10.68 17.69 -20.30
CA ASN A 273 10.69 18.87 -21.17
C ASN A 273 9.65 19.87 -20.67
N VAL A 274 10.02 21.15 -20.60
CA VAL A 274 9.16 22.20 -20.05
C VAL A 274 8.65 23.10 -21.17
N PHE A 275 7.34 23.37 -21.16
CA PHE A 275 6.67 24.21 -22.13
C PHE A 275 5.74 25.21 -21.44
N THR A 276 5.76 26.45 -21.91
CA THR A 276 4.75 27.47 -21.57
C THR A 276 3.68 27.59 -22.66
N ASP A 277 3.99 27.11 -23.86
CA ASP A 277 3.06 27.04 -25.00
C ASP A 277 2.39 25.67 -25.06
N MET A 278 1.06 25.65 -24.92
CA MET A 278 0.25 24.43 -24.91
C MET A 278 0.38 23.66 -26.24
N LYS A 279 0.33 24.35 -27.38
CA LYS A 279 0.37 23.71 -28.70
C LYS A 279 1.70 23.01 -28.94
N LYS A 280 2.82 23.66 -28.59
CA LYS A 280 4.15 23.09 -28.72
C LYS A 280 4.34 21.91 -27.73
N GLY A 281 3.88 22.07 -26.49
CA GLY A 281 4.02 21.05 -25.44
C GLY A 281 3.21 19.78 -25.71
N LEU A 282 2.03 19.90 -26.35
CA LEU A 282 1.17 18.78 -26.71
C LEU A 282 1.60 18.04 -27.97
N ALA A 283 2.48 18.63 -28.78
CA ALA A 283 2.87 18.07 -30.08
C ALA A 283 3.42 16.63 -29.90
N ASN A 284 2.82 15.70 -30.64
CA ASN A 284 3.16 14.27 -30.66
C ASN A 284 3.05 13.58 -29.27
N CYS A 285 2.23 14.09 -28.35
CA CYS A 285 1.92 13.41 -27.11
C CYS A 285 0.87 12.31 -27.32
N ASN A 286 1.10 11.17 -26.69
CA ASN A 286 0.18 10.03 -26.72
C ASN A 286 -0.90 10.17 -25.64
N ILE A 287 -0.57 10.86 -24.54
CA ILE A 287 -1.40 11.01 -23.33
C ILE A 287 -1.31 12.45 -22.85
N VAL A 288 -2.44 12.97 -22.41
CA VAL A 288 -2.53 14.28 -21.76
C VAL A 288 -3.16 14.09 -20.37
N MET A 289 -2.45 14.52 -19.34
CA MET A 289 -2.92 14.57 -17.97
C MET A 289 -3.24 16.04 -17.63
N MET A 290 -4.52 16.35 -17.46
CA MET A 290 -4.97 17.69 -17.06
C MET A 290 -5.07 17.76 -15.56
N LEU A 291 -4.30 18.66 -14.96
CA LEU A 291 -4.35 18.91 -13.51
C LEU A 291 -5.46 19.90 -13.17
N ARG A 292 -6.02 19.75 -11.99
CA ARG A 292 -6.91 20.75 -11.42
C ARG A 292 -6.08 22.00 -11.05
N ILE A 293 -6.62 23.18 -11.33
CA ILE A 293 -6.06 24.45 -10.83
C ILE A 293 -6.39 24.54 -9.35
N GLN A 294 -5.37 24.72 -8.50
CA GLN A 294 -5.53 24.80 -7.05
C GLN A 294 -5.56 26.26 -6.62
N LYS A 295 -6.73 26.90 -6.74
CA LYS A 295 -6.93 28.28 -6.32
C LYS A 295 -6.91 28.49 -4.80
N GLU A 296 -7.00 27.38 -4.06
CA GLU A 296 -7.06 27.38 -2.59
C GLU A 296 -5.67 27.29 -1.92
N ARG A 297 -4.59 27.22 -2.69
CA ARG A 297 -3.20 27.07 -2.21
C ARG A 297 -2.32 28.22 -2.68
#